data_1ea4c70c0b124304b0f437bff0040009
#
_entry.id   1ea4c70c0b124304b0f437bff0040009
#
_cell.length_a   1.000
_cell.length_b   1.000
_cell.length_c   1.000
_cell.angle_alpha   90.00
_cell.angle_beta   90.00
_cell.angle_gamma   90.00
#
_symmetry.space_group_name_H-M   'P 1'
#
loop_
_entity.id
_entity.type
_entity.pdbx_description
1 polymer ?
#
loop_
_entity_poly.entity_id
_entity_poly.type
_entity_poly.pdbx_seq_one_letter_code
_entity_poly.pdbx_strand_id
1 'polypeptide(L)' 'MDFKTAVEHEDNNKPVMYQGHQYYVVGHNELLGNVTIREASSNPMFTVPQDVKPEDIDDD' A
#
# COMPACT_ATOMS: atom_id res chain seq x y z
N MET A 1 -4.79 -7.83 5.08
CA MET A 1 -5.41 -7.69 3.72
C MET A 1 -4.71 -8.67 2.80
N ASP A 2 -5.40 -9.26 1.85
CA ASP A 2 -4.72 -10.16 0.91
C ASP A 2 -4.19 -9.39 -0.30
N PHE A 3 -3.37 -10.08 -1.11
CA PHE A 3 -2.71 -9.45 -2.27
C PHE A 3 -3.72 -8.89 -3.25
N LYS A 4 -4.76 -9.66 -3.56
CA LYS A 4 -5.78 -9.24 -4.52
C LYS A 4 -6.51 -7.98 -4.06
N THR A 5 -6.86 -7.92 -2.78
CA THR A 5 -7.54 -6.76 -2.21
C THR A 5 -6.64 -5.53 -2.25
N ALA A 6 -5.33 -5.71 -1.97
CA ALA A 6 -4.37 -4.61 -2.05
C ALA A 6 -4.27 -4.07 -3.48
N VAL A 7 -4.23 -4.95 -4.48
CA VAL A 7 -4.19 -4.54 -5.88
C VAL A 7 -5.47 -3.81 -6.27
N GLU A 8 -6.62 -4.23 -5.74
CA GLU A 8 -7.87 -3.52 -5.97
C GLU A 8 -7.84 -2.10 -5.41
N HIS A 9 -7.21 -1.91 -4.25
CA HIS A 9 -7.04 -0.56 -3.70
C HIS A 9 -6.16 0.30 -4.58
N GLU A 10 -5.14 -0.29 -5.18
CA GLU A 10 -4.30 0.41 -6.16
C GLU A 10 -5.12 0.85 -7.37
N ASP A 11 -5.90 -0.07 -7.94
CA ASP A 11 -6.69 0.20 -9.12
C ASP A 11 -7.77 1.26 -8.87
N ASN A 12 -8.34 1.26 -7.67
CA ASN A 12 -9.41 2.19 -7.31
C ASN A 12 -8.89 3.46 -6.65
N ASN A 13 -7.57 3.57 -6.50
CA ASN A 13 -6.91 4.72 -5.86
C ASN A 13 -7.47 4.98 -4.45
N LYS A 14 -7.68 3.89 -3.70
CA LYS A 14 -8.18 3.95 -2.33
C LYS A 14 -7.04 3.76 -1.34
N PRO A 15 -6.98 4.56 -0.28
CA PRO A 15 -5.92 4.41 0.71
C PRO A 15 -6.09 3.14 1.55
N VAL A 16 -4.99 2.72 2.14
CA VAL A 16 -4.95 1.60 3.07
C VAL A 16 -4.34 2.09 4.38
N MET A 17 -4.58 1.34 5.47
CA MET A 17 -3.98 1.65 6.76
C MET A 17 -2.85 0.68 7.03
N TYR A 18 -1.70 1.21 7.43
CA TYR A 18 -0.52 0.42 7.72
C TYR A 18 0.18 1.05 8.92
N GLN A 19 0.34 0.28 10.00
CA GLN A 19 0.98 0.74 11.23
C GLN A 19 0.40 2.07 11.76
N GLY A 20 -0.92 2.22 11.65
CA GLY A 20 -1.60 3.39 12.18
C GLY A 20 -1.55 4.63 11.28
N HIS A 21 -0.97 4.50 10.09
CA HIS A 21 -0.88 5.60 9.14
C HIS A 21 -1.58 5.25 7.83
N GLN A 22 -2.01 6.27 7.11
CA GLN A 22 -2.70 6.10 5.84
C GLN A 22 -1.68 6.10 4.70
N TYR A 23 -1.81 5.11 3.80
CA TYR A 23 -0.91 4.95 2.66
C TYR A 23 -1.73 4.70 1.40
N TYR A 24 -1.11 4.93 0.25
CA TYR A 24 -1.65 4.50 -1.04
C TYR A 24 -0.79 3.38 -1.59
N VAL A 25 -1.44 2.39 -2.20
CA VAL A 25 -0.73 1.31 -2.91
C VAL A 25 -0.37 1.87 -4.29
N VAL A 26 0.91 1.96 -4.57
CA VAL A 26 1.41 2.55 -5.82
C VAL A 26 2.02 1.53 -6.77
N GLY A 27 2.14 0.28 -6.35
CA GLY A 27 2.65 -0.79 -7.19
C GLY A 27 2.50 -2.14 -6.51
N HIS A 28 2.80 -3.20 -7.25
CA HIS A 28 2.75 -4.56 -6.71
C HIS A 28 3.73 -5.45 -7.46
N ASN A 29 4.12 -6.56 -6.83
CA ASN A 29 5.00 -7.56 -7.41
C ASN A 29 4.38 -8.94 -7.21
N GLU A 30 3.83 -9.51 -8.28
CA GLU A 30 3.17 -10.81 -8.21
C GLU A 30 4.11 -11.95 -7.87
N LEU A 31 5.35 -11.86 -8.32
CA LEU A 31 6.33 -12.93 -8.07
C LEU A 31 6.68 -13.03 -6.60
N LEU A 32 6.82 -11.90 -5.93
CA LEU A 32 7.15 -11.86 -4.52
C LEU A 32 5.90 -11.82 -3.63
N GLY A 33 4.75 -11.52 -4.22
CA GLY A 33 3.51 -11.41 -3.47
C GLY A 33 3.46 -10.20 -2.54
N ASN A 34 4.22 -9.15 -2.85
CA ASN A 34 4.22 -7.93 -2.04
C ASN A 34 3.68 -6.75 -2.83
N VAL A 35 3.43 -5.66 -2.12
CA VAL A 35 2.96 -4.43 -2.73
C VAL A 35 3.84 -3.27 -2.28
N THR A 36 3.87 -2.22 -3.10
CA THR A 36 4.62 -1.01 -2.78
C THR A 36 3.62 0.04 -2.32
N ILE A 37 3.87 0.62 -1.16
CA ILE A 37 3.01 1.65 -0.60
C ILE A 37 3.78 2.93 -0.39
N ARG A 38 3.06 4.05 -0.43
CA ARG A 38 3.61 5.37 -0.18
C ARG A 38 2.68 6.10 0.76
N GLU A 39 3.24 6.76 1.76
CA GLU A 39 2.43 7.49 2.74
C GLU A 39 1.59 8.56 2.07
N ALA A 40 0.33 8.67 2.50
CA ALA A 40 -0.60 9.67 1.99
C ALA A 40 -0.29 11.03 2.63
N SER A 41 0.83 11.62 2.23
CA SER A 41 1.29 12.89 2.74
C SER A 41 1.13 13.98 1.70
N SER A 42 0.95 15.20 2.14
CA SER A 42 0.84 16.35 1.25
C SER A 42 2.19 16.73 0.64
N ASN A 43 3.30 16.23 1.19
CA ASN A 43 4.63 16.56 0.70
C ASN A 43 5.36 15.32 0.22
N PRO A 44 5.33 15.02 -1.09
CA PRO A 44 5.96 13.82 -1.64
C PRO A 44 7.47 13.79 -1.49
N MET A 45 8.11 14.92 -1.20
CA MET A 45 9.57 14.96 -1.03
C MET A 45 10.03 14.22 0.24
N PHE A 46 9.13 14.05 1.20
CA PHE A 46 9.45 13.40 2.47
C PHE A 46 8.87 12.00 2.59
N THR A 47 8.27 11.48 1.52
CA THR A 47 7.71 10.14 1.53
C THR A 47 8.53 9.24 0.62
N VAL A 48 8.87 8.05 1.13
CA VAL A 48 9.64 7.06 0.39
C VAL A 48 8.76 5.82 0.19
N PRO A 49 8.60 5.35 -1.05
CA PRO A 49 7.86 4.11 -1.28
C PRO A 49 8.54 2.95 -0.56
N GLN A 50 7.76 2.05 -0.02
CA GLN A 50 8.29 0.85 0.64
C GLN A 50 7.50 -0.37 0.22
N ASP A 51 8.21 -1.50 0.13
CA ASP A 51 7.59 -2.78 -0.20
C ASP A 51 7.17 -3.45 1.09
N VAL A 52 5.92 -3.86 1.16
CA VAL A 52 5.37 -4.54 2.34
C VAL A 52 4.56 -5.74 1.89
N LYS A 53 4.34 -6.67 2.82
CA LYS A 53 3.47 -7.81 2.55
C LYS A 53 2.02 -7.37 2.76
N PRO A 54 1.10 -7.78 1.87
CA PRO A 54 -0.31 -7.41 2.03
C PRO A 54 -0.88 -7.83 3.38
N GLU A 55 -0.41 -8.96 3.93
CA GLU A 55 -0.88 -9.45 5.23
C GLU A 55 -0.56 -8.49 6.38
N ASP A 56 0.43 -7.61 6.21
CA ASP A 56 0.79 -6.62 7.20
C ASP A 56 -0.05 -5.35 7.10
N ILE A 57 -0.82 -5.21 6.04
CA ILE A 57 -1.72 -4.07 5.85
C ILE A 57 -3.03 -4.36 6.55
N ASP A 58 -3.53 -3.39 7.32
CA ASP A 58 -4.76 -3.57 8.08
C ASP A 58 -5.96 -3.74 7.15
N ASP A 59 -6.86 -4.63 7.54
CA ASP A 59 -8.14 -4.78 6.85
C ASP A 59 -9.08 -3.64 7.28
N ASP A 60 -9.89 -3.20 6.35
CA ASP A 60 -10.88 -2.16 6.64
C ASP A 60 -12.03 -2.69 7.49
#